data_428c728631e8614be863a9e81d4d1fac
#
_entry.id   428c728631e8614be863a9e81d4d1fac
#
_cell.length_a   1.000
_cell.length_b   1.000
_cell.length_c   1.000
_cell.angle_alpha   90.00
_cell.angle_beta   90.00
_cell.angle_gamma   90.00
#
_symmetry.space_group_name_H-M   'P 1'
#
loop_
_entity.id
_entity.type
_entity.pdbx_description
1 polymer ?
#
loop_
_entity_poly.entity_id
_entity_poly.type
_entity_poly.pdbx_seq_one_letter_code
_entity_poly.pdbx_strand_id
1 'polypeptide(L)'
;MRDYLKNNDWQYPIVSRVGPTAEDMTMDVQDVVTVRDMQLSFEDPVATVRLLAAPTTKIVSLTITEFGYRVPLNEGDYKLIEMALEGSVDADLASENVDPACAKATVFGLMLAALAARFKAGVRPFTVMSCDNLPHNGDVAKKRMTAATNALSAERFGSVREDFARFVEEEVKYPSTMVDRITPATSPQDIIDLKAKTGIEDEWPVMCEPYKHWVVEDNFVDGARPAWERVGALLVPDVRPHELMKVRLLNVTHSAMCYAGLLVGCTHVHEAVTHQMVRPYLKRIMTNEITASLVADPTMSELISGLDAYAELVLRRFENVAVKDTLDRVAMDGSEKFRVQGRAVVMEGLADERSVRGFALFVATWAHFLKKAVENGDKVKDASAQLVSAPWTVNGGGLEAFLDVEEVFGVLAQHEGFRSAVAREFDDIEQSGVEATLLGYIFGAGNNSNGDLANAHRDVSRVSGSFHALDEVCIPEEAQPDEAVAFVPLEA
;
A
#
# COMPACT_ATOMS: atom_id res chain seq x y z
N MET A 1 7.43 -10.77 -26.97
CA MET A 1 8.02 -10.69 -25.61
C MET A 1 9.09 -11.76 -25.40
N ARG A 2 8.84 -13.07 -25.56
CA ARG A 2 9.85 -14.14 -25.39
C ARG A 2 11.14 -13.95 -26.19
N ASP A 3 11.06 -13.54 -27.44
CA ASP A 3 12.25 -13.38 -28.31
C ASP A 3 13.04 -12.11 -27.96
N TYR A 4 12.36 -11.08 -27.45
CA TYR A 4 12.99 -9.86 -26.93
C TYR A 4 13.79 -10.14 -25.66
N LEU A 5 13.29 -11.04 -24.80
CA LEU A 5 13.90 -11.40 -23.54
C LEU A 5 15.12 -12.32 -23.68
N LYS A 6 15.24 -13.05 -24.78
CA LYS A 6 16.35 -13.98 -25.03
C LYS A 6 17.67 -13.32 -25.42
N ASN A 7 17.65 -12.05 -25.81
CA ASN A 7 18.85 -11.36 -26.33
C ASN A 7 19.71 -10.74 -25.21
N ASN A 8 19.41 -10.92 -23.94
CA ASN A 8 20.21 -10.48 -22.76
C ASN A 8 20.55 -8.98 -22.68
N ASP A 9 20.03 -8.15 -23.57
CA ASP A 9 20.25 -6.69 -23.56
C ASP A 9 19.10 -5.98 -22.85
N TRP A 10 18.93 -6.27 -21.55
CA TRP A 10 17.97 -5.57 -20.72
C TRP A 10 18.50 -4.19 -20.37
N GLN A 11 18.01 -3.20 -21.08
CA GLN A 11 18.21 -1.81 -20.71
C GLN A 11 16.98 -1.33 -19.96
N TYR A 12 17.17 -0.83 -18.75
CA TYR A 12 16.14 -0.11 -18.01
C TYR A 12 16.40 1.37 -18.17
N PRO A 13 15.72 2.06 -19.09
CA PRO A 13 15.77 3.49 -19.13
C PRO A 13 15.04 4.04 -17.91
N ILE A 14 15.77 4.76 -17.05
CA ILE A 14 15.19 5.53 -15.97
C ILE A 14 14.92 6.93 -16.51
N VAL A 15 13.65 7.26 -16.70
CA VAL A 15 13.24 8.59 -17.11
C VAL A 15 12.79 9.35 -15.87
N SER A 16 13.56 10.33 -15.47
CA SER A 16 13.21 11.22 -14.37
C SER A 16 12.39 12.39 -14.88
N ARG A 17 11.27 12.67 -14.23
CA ARG A 17 10.42 13.80 -14.52
C ARG A 17 10.38 14.71 -13.28
N VAL A 18 10.97 15.90 -13.40
CA VAL A 18 11.08 16.86 -12.30
C VAL A 18 10.01 17.97 -12.35
N GLY A 19 9.19 18.00 -13.42
CA GLY A 19 8.13 18.97 -13.60
C GLY A 19 6.93 18.43 -14.38
N PRO A 20 5.88 19.24 -14.58
CA PRO A 20 4.61 18.81 -15.15
C PRO A 20 4.63 18.55 -16.66
N THR A 21 5.66 18.99 -17.37
CA THR A 21 5.76 18.94 -18.84
C THR A 21 6.72 17.85 -19.31
N ALA A 22 6.62 17.45 -20.57
CA ALA A 22 7.56 16.53 -21.20
C ALA A 22 8.98 17.12 -21.32
N GLU A 23 9.12 18.44 -21.29
CA GLU A 23 10.42 19.14 -21.36
C GLU A 23 11.22 18.94 -20.08
N ASP A 24 10.55 18.66 -18.95
CA ASP A 24 11.16 18.40 -17.64
C ASP A 24 11.66 16.96 -17.46
N MET A 25 11.67 16.16 -18.52
CA MET A 25 12.16 14.79 -18.47
C MET A 25 13.66 14.72 -18.73
N THR A 26 14.37 14.05 -17.85
CA THR A 26 15.75 13.58 -18.06
C THR A 26 15.76 12.07 -18.19
N MET A 27 16.67 11.52 -18.97
CA MET A 27 16.79 10.09 -19.17
C MET A 27 18.18 9.61 -18.76
N ASP A 28 18.22 8.62 -17.89
CA ASP A 28 19.40 7.81 -17.60
C ASP A 28 19.10 6.37 -18.04
N VAL A 29 19.99 5.79 -18.82
CA VAL A 29 19.85 4.41 -19.29
C VAL A 29 20.82 3.54 -18.53
N GLN A 30 20.27 2.64 -17.71
CA GLN A 30 21.07 1.68 -16.95
C GLN A 30 20.90 0.27 -17.53
N ASP A 31 22.02 -0.42 -17.73
CA ASP A 31 22.01 -1.83 -18.07
C ASP A 31 21.70 -2.65 -16.81
N VAL A 32 20.56 -3.34 -16.81
CA VAL A 32 20.16 -4.20 -15.70
C VAL A 32 20.33 -5.66 -16.11
N VAL A 33 21.45 -6.24 -15.68
CA VAL A 33 21.79 -7.67 -15.93
C VAL A 33 21.24 -8.62 -14.85
N THR A 34 20.32 -8.15 -14.01
CA THR A 34 19.76 -8.94 -12.91
C THR A 34 18.63 -9.86 -13.34
N VAL A 35 17.84 -9.47 -14.37
CA VAL A 35 16.80 -10.34 -14.94
C VAL A 35 17.43 -11.21 -16.01
N ARG A 36 17.45 -12.51 -15.78
CA ARG A 36 18.09 -13.49 -16.69
C ARG A 36 17.10 -14.26 -17.57
N ASP A 37 15.90 -14.47 -17.05
CA ASP A 37 14.89 -15.26 -17.75
C ASP A 37 13.48 -14.88 -17.29
N MET A 38 12.48 -15.20 -18.11
CA MET A 38 11.07 -15.07 -17.80
C MET A 38 10.38 -16.39 -18.12
N GLN A 39 9.66 -16.93 -17.15
CA GLN A 39 8.89 -18.15 -17.28
C GLN A 39 7.39 -17.88 -17.15
N LEU A 40 6.62 -18.31 -18.14
CA LEU A 40 5.16 -18.27 -18.10
C LEU A 40 4.65 -19.61 -17.55
N SER A 41 4.22 -19.63 -16.30
CA SER A 41 3.85 -20.83 -15.59
C SER A 41 2.65 -21.58 -16.22
N PHE A 42 1.75 -20.87 -16.89
CA PHE A 42 0.63 -21.49 -17.58
C PHE A 42 1.03 -22.20 -18.91
N GLU A 43 2.17 -21.82 -19.50
CA GLU A 43 2.71 -22.49 -20.69
C GLU A 43 3.55 -23.70 -20.31
N ASP A 44 4.38 -23.59 -19.27
CA ASP A 44 5.20 -24.69 -18.78
C ASP A 44 5.30 -24.67 -17.24
N PRO A 45 4.31 -25.22 -16.55
CA PRO A 45 4.27 -25.26 -15.09
C PRO A 45 5.39 -26.14 -14.50
N VAL A 46 5.82 -27.20 -15.20
CA VAL A 46 6.89 -28.06 -14.72
C VAL A 46 8.24 -27.37 -14.79
N ALA A 47 8.55 -26.65 -15.88
CA ALA A 47 9.76 -25.84 -15.94
C ALA A 47 9.78 -24.76 -14.84
N THR A 48 8.61 -24.17 -14.54
CA THR A 48 8.47 -23.21 -13.42
C THR A 48 8.80 -23.89 -12.09
N VAL A 49 8.24 -25.07 -11.82
CA VAL A 49 8.54 -25.84 -10.61
C VAL A 49 10.02 -26.20 -10.53
N ARG A 50 10.66 -26.65 -11.62
CA ARG A 50 12.11 -26.94 -11.67
C ARG A 50 12.96 -25.71 -11.34
N LEU A 51 12.60 -24.55 -11.91
CA LEU A 51 13.30 -23.28 -11.64
C LEU A 51 13.23 -22.95 -10.15
N LEU A 52 12.07 -23.04 -9.55
CA LEU A 52 11.86 -22.78 -8.12
C LEU A 52 12.53 -23.85 -7.26
N ALA A 53 12.54 -25.12 -7.69
CA ALA A 53 13.16 -26.22 -6.97
C ALA A 53 14.69 -26.21 -7.03
N ALA A 54 15.29 -25.52 -7.99
CA ALA A 54 16.74 -25.47 -8.13
C ALA A 54 17.44 -25.01 -6.84
N PRO A 55 18.52 -25.68 -6.38
CA PRO A 55 19.23 -25.33 -5.14
C PRO A 55 19.78 -23.89 -5.14
N THR A 56 19.95 -23.29 -6.32
CA THR A 56 20.38 -21.90 -6.52
C THR A 56 19.29 -20.88 -6.23
N THR A 57 18.01 -21.25 -6.29
CA THR A 57 16.90 -20.38 -5.92
C THR A 57 16.84 -20.25 -4.41
N LYS A 58 17.17 -19.08 -3.88
CA LYS A 58 17.24 -18.82 -2.44
C LYS A 58 16.01 -18.11 -1.91
N ILE A 59 15.38 -17.26 -2.73
CA ILE A 59 14.24 -16.43 -2.37
C ILE A 59 13.22 -16.49 -3.50
N VAL A 60 11.96 -16.64 -3.13
CA VAL A 60 10.80 -16.45 -4.01
C VAL A 60 10.02 -15.27 -3.48
N SER A 61 10.03 -14.15 -4.22
CA SER A 61 9.26 -12.96 -3.86
C SER A 61 7.89 -12.96 -4.51
N LEU A 62 6.88 -12.45 -3.79
CA LEU A 62 5.49 -12.39 -4.21
C LEU A 62 5.03 -10.95 -4.38
N THR A 63 4.38 -10.68 -5.51
CA THR A 63 3.60 -9.48 -5.81
C THR A 63 2.33 -9.91 -6.51
N ILE A 64 1.40 -10.50 -5.75
CA ILE A 64 0.23 -11.23 -6.26
C ILE A 64 -1.09 -10.61 -5.83
N THR A 65 -1.04 -9.47 -5.15
CA THR A 65 -2.16 -8.77 -4.53
C THR A 65 -2.90 -9.61 -3.47
N GLU A 66 -3.83 -8.99 -2.75
CA GLU A 66 -4.63 -9.66 -1.71
C GLU A 66 -5.42 -10.86 -2.25
N PHE A 67 -5.84 -10.79 -3.52
CA PHE A 67 -6.63 -11.85 -4.15
C PHE A 67 -5.83 -13.13 -4.31
N GLY A 68 -4.53 -13.03 -4.64
CA GLY A 68 -3.66 -14.20 -4.81
C GLY A 68 -3.63 -15.09 -3.57
N TYR A 69 -3.65 -14.50 -2.37
CA TYR A 69 -3.63 -15.26 -1.11
C TYR A 69 -4.94 -16.00 -0.80
N ARG A 70 -6.04 -15.62 -1.46
CA ARG A 70 -7.36 -16.22 -1.23
C ARG A 70 -7.69 -17.36 -2.19
N VAL A 71 -6.92 -17.53 -3.27
CA VAL A 71 -7.18 -18.57 -4.29
C VAL A 71 -6.94 -19.97 -3.71
N PRO A 72 -7.94 -20.86 -3.65
CA PRO A 72 -7.75 -22.21 -3.14
C PRO A 72 -6.89 -23.05 -4.10
N LEU A 73 -6.24 -24.10 -3.57
CA LEU A 73 -5.58 -25.09 -4.42
C LEU A 73 -6.60 -25.76 -5.34
N ASN A 74 -6.17 -26.08 -6.54
CA ASN A 74 -6.96 -26.78 -7.55
C ASN A 74 -6.32 -28.12 -7.97
N GLU A 75 -6.95 -28.85 -8.88
CA GLU A 75 -6.46 -30.15 -9.32
C GLU A 75 -5.08 -30.08 -9.98
N GLY A 76 -4.76 -29.00 -10.69
CA GLY A 76 -3.42 -28.80 -11.27
C GLY A 76 -2.34 -28.67 -10.21
N ASP A 77 -2.65 -28.00 -9.10
CA ASP A 77 -1.73 -27.86 -7.96
C ASP A 77 -1.44 -29.21 -7.33
N TYR A 78 -2.48 -30.00 -7.07
CA TYR A 78 -2.33 -31.33 -6.47
C TYR A 78 -1.50 -32.26 -7.36
N LYS A 79 -1.71 -32.25 -8.67
CA LYS A 79 -0.93 -33.05 -9.62
C LYS A 79 0.55 -32.68 -9.64
N LEU A 80 0.87 -31.39 -9.62
CA LEU A 80 2.26 -30.93 -9.57
C LEU A 80 2.94 -31.35 -8.26
N ILE A 81 2.23 -31.27 -7.13
CA ILE A 81 2.76 -31.67 -5.82
C ILE A 81 3.00 -33.19 -5.79
N GLU A 82 2.09 -34.01 -6.33
CA GLU A 82 2.25 -35.48 -6.47
C GLU A 82 3.50 -35.80 -7.30
N MET A 83 3.60 -35.22 -8.50
CA MET A 83 4.76 -35.42 -9.39
C MET A 83 6.07 -35.09 -8.68
N ALA A 84 6.08 -34.01 -7.89
CA ALA A 84 7.25 -33.57 -7.14
C ALA A 84 7.64 -34.55 -6.03
N LEU A 85 6.68 -35.05 -5.25
CA LEU A 85 6.89 -36.05 -4.19
C LEU A 85 7.30 -37.43 -4.73
N GLU A 86 6.85 -37.76 -5.94
CA GLU A 86 7.27 -39.00 -6.64
C GLU A 86 8.67 -38.89 -7.26
N GLY A 87 9.20 -37.65 -7.40
CA GLY A 87 10.49 -37.38 -8.05
C GLY A 87 10.39 -37.29 -9.58
N SER A 88 9.19 -37.14 -10.12
CA SER A 88 8.95 -37.10 -11.57
C SER A 88 9.21 -35.73 -12.18
N VAL A 89 9.41 -34.68 -11.36
CA VAL A 89 9.68 -33.32 -11.83
C VAL A 89 11.08 -33.19 -12.43
N ASP A 90 12.04 -34.01 -12.00
CA ASP A 90 13.43 -34.01 -12.52
C ASP A 90 13.62 -34.78 -13.84
N ALA A 91 12.64 -35.59 -14.23
CA ALA A 91 12.68 -36.24 -15.52
C ALA A 91 12.51 -35.21 -16.64
N ASP A 92 13.19 -35.40 -17.78
CA ASP A 92 12.99 -34.65 -19.04
C ASP A 92 11.57 -34.94 -19.60
N LEU A 93 10.55 -34.59 -18.81
CA LEU A 93 9.17 -34.61 -19.25
C LEU A 93 9.01 -33.45 -20.24
N ALA A 94 8.90 -33.78 -21.51
CA ALA A 94 8.45 -32.82 -22.50
C ALA A 94 7.08 -32.27 -22.04
N SER A 95 6.87 -30.97 -22.14
CA SER A 95 5.62 -30.28 -21.74
C SER A 95 4.35 -30.93 -22.35
N GLU A 96 4.51 -31.66 -23.44
CA GLU A 96 3.45 -32.39 -24.15
C GLU A 96 2.85 -33.56 -23.34
N ASN A 97 3.56 -34.05 -22.32
CA ASN A 97 3.13 -35.18 -21.48
C ASN A 97 2.60 -34.72 -20.09
N VAL A 98 2.56 -33.43 -19.84
CA VAL A 98 2.05 -32.87 -18.58
C VAL A 98 0.53 -32.73 -18.66
N ASP A 99 -0.17 -33.14 -17.61
CA ASP A 99 -1.62 -32.98 -17.55
C ASP A 99 -2.03 -31.52 -17.77
N PRO A 100 -2.95 -31.24 -18.70
CA PRO A 100 -3.40 -29.88 -19.00
C PRO A 100 -3.95 -29.11 -17.77
N ALA A 101 -4.40 -29.81 -16.72
CA ALA A 101 -4.83 -29.16 -15.47
C ALA A 101 -3.69 -28.39 -14.82
N CYS A 102 -2.44 -28.84 -14.96
CA CYS A 102 -1.26 -28.19 -14.39
C CYS A 102 -1.04 -26.75 -14.91
N ALA A 103 -1.50 -26.44 -16.13
CA ALA A 103 -1.45 -25.08 -16.69
C ALA A 103 -2.30 -24.05 -15.90
N LYS A 104 -3.20 -24.52 -15.04
CA LYS A 104 -4.03 -23.69 -14.15
C LYS A 104 -3.51 -23.65 -12.72
N ALA A 105 -2.30 -24.14 -12.49
CA ALA A 105 -1.71 -24.14 -11.16
C ALA A 105 -1.62 -22.72 -10.57
N THR A 106 -1.92 -22.63 -9.28
CA THR A 106 -1.83 -21.39 -8.52
C THR A 106 -0.38 -21.10 -8.12
N VAL A 107 -0.09 -19.86 -7.74
CA VAL A 107 1.24 -19.48 -7.21
C VAL A 107 1.60 -20.36 -6.01
N PHE A 108 0.65 -20.61 -5.11
CA PHE A 108 0.89 -21.45 -3.93
C PHE A 108 1.07 -22.93 -4.29
N GLY A 109 0.36 -23.42 -5.29
CA GLY A 109 0.55 -24.79 -5.80
C GLY A 109 1.93 -24.98 -6.43
N LEU A 110 2.38 -24.03 -7.26
CA LEU A 110 3.72 -24.05 -7.86
C LEU A 110 4.84 -24.02 -6.79
N MET A 111 4.69 -23.16 -5.76
CA MET A 111 5.65 -23.11 -4.65
C MET A 111 5.66 -24.38 -3.82
N LEU A 112 4.48 -24.95 -3.51
CA LEU A 112 4.39 -26.21 -2.77
C LEU A 112 4.98 -27.38 -3.56
N ALA A 113 4.74 -27.45 -4.86
CA ALA A 113 5.36 -28.45 -5.73
C ALA A 113 6.88 -28.32 -5.74
N ALA A 114 7.41 -27.10 -5.84
CA ALA A 114 8.84 -26.87 -5.78
C ALA A 114 9.46 -27.23 -4.42
N LEU A 115 8.77 -26.89 -3.31
CA LEU A 115 9.19 -27.30 -1.95
C LEU A 115 9.10 -28.81 -1.77
N ALA A 116 8.11 -29.48 -2.36
CA ALA A 116 7.98 -30.93 -2.34
C ALA A 116 9.14 -31.62 -3.07
N ALA A 117 9.54 -31.10 -4.24
CA ALA A 117 10.73 -31.57 -4.96
C ALA A 117 12.00 -31.40 -4.12
N ARG A 118 12.18 -30.25 -3.46
CA ARG A 118 13.32 -30.00 -2.56
C ARG A 118 13.32 -30.94 -1.36
N PHE A 119 12.16 -31.11 -0.72
CA PHE A 119 11.98 -32.03 0.39
C PHE A 119 12.38 -33.44 0.00
N LYS A 120 11.89 -33.93 -1.13
CA LYS A 120 12.23 -35.24 -1.67
C LYS A 120 13.72 -35.42 -1.95
N ALA A 121 14.37 -34.38 -2.47
CA ALA A 121 15.79 -34.38 -2.81
C ALA A 121 16.70 -34.07 -1.59
N GLY A 122 16.16 -33.80 -0.40
CA GLY A 122 16.95 -33.37 0.76
C GLY A 122 17.60 -32.01 0.60
N VAL A 123 17.05 -31.16 -0.24
CA VAL A 123 17.53 -29.76 -0.48
C VAL A 123 16.83 -28.81 0.48
N ARG A 124 17.59 -27.86 1.04
CA ARG A 124 17.04 -26.80 1.91
C ARG A 124 15.94 -26.01 1.19
N PRO A 125 14.90 -25.55 1.89
CA PRO A 125 13.86 -24.74 1.29
C PRO A 125 14.39 -23.40 0.79
N PHE A 126 13.60 -22.68 0.00
CA PHE A 126 13.79 -21.27 -0.27
C PHE A 126 13.01 -20.42 0.73
N THR A 127 13.39 -19.16 0.86
CA THR A 127 12.60 -18.14 1.59
C THR A 127 11.44 -17.68 0.73
N VAL A 128 10.24 -17.56 1.30
CA VAL A 128 9.06 -16.96 0.65
C VAL A 128 8.89 -15.55 1.19
N MET A 129 9.09 -14.56 0.35
CA MET A 129 9.07 -13.15 0.73
C MET A 129 7.92 -12.41 0.04
N SER A 130 6.91 -12.06 0.80
CA SER A 130 5.81 -11.23 0.27
C SER A 130 6.27 -9.77 0.19
N CYS A 131 6.05 -9.14 -0.98
CA CYS A 131 6.21 -7.71 -1.21
C CYS A 131 4.86 -7.03 -1.50
N ASP A 132 3.76 -7.70 -1.17
CA ASP A 132 2.41 -7.15 -1.31
C ASP A 132 2.09 -6.16 -0.19
N ASN A 133 1.25 -5.18 -0.49
CA ASN A 133 0.82 -4.15 0.47
C ASN A 133 -0.28 -4.68 1.41
N LEU A 134 0.06 -5.70 2.19
CA LEU A 134 -0.80 -6.37 3.17
C LEU A 134 -0.20 -6.23 4.56
N PRO A 135 -1.02 -5.97 5.59
CA PRO A 135 -0.56 -6.03 6.98
C PRO A 135 0.03 -7.41 7.30
N HIS A 136 1.24 -7.42 7.87
CA HIS A 136 1.94 -8.67 8.25
C HIS A 136 2.04 -9.66 7.09
N ASN A 137 2.44 -9.19 5.92
CA ASN A 137 2.40 -9.95 4.67
C ASN A 137 3.17 -11.28 4.72
N GLY A 138 4.28 -11.36 5.48
CA GLY A 138 5.00 -12.60 5.74
C GLY A 138 4.16 -13.62 6.52
N ASP A 139 3.45 -13.18 7.58
CA ASP A 139 2.54 -14.03 8.33
C ASP A 139 1.36 -14.51 7.48
N VAL A 140 0.84 -13.64 6.61
CA VAL A 140 -0.23 -14.00 5.66
C VAL A 140 0.27 -15.08 4.69
N ALA A 141 1.47 -14.93 4.13
CA ALA A 141 2.09 -15.94 3.27
C ALA A 141 2.30 -17.25 4.02
N LYS A 142 2.82 -17.22 5.25
CA LYS A 142 3.01 -18.40 6.10
C LYS A 142 1.69 -19.12 6.36
N LYS A 143 0.68 -18.38 6.83
CA LYS A 143 -0.66 -18.96 7.09
C LYS A 143 -1.24 -19.62 5.84
N ARG A 144 -1.07 -18.99 4.69
CA ARG A 144 -1.57 -19.52 3.42
C ARG A 144 -0.83 -20.80 3.01
N MET A 145 0.50 -20.83 3.10
CA MET A 145 1.32 -22.00 2.82
C MET A 145 0.98 -23.17 3.74
N THR A 146 0.92 -22.92 5.05
CA THR A 146 0.56 -23.93 6.06
C THR A 146 -0.85 -24.46 5.84
N ALA A 147 -1.84 -23.58 5.59
CA ALA A 147 -3.20 -24.02 5.30
C ALA A 147 -3.28 -24.86 4.02
N ALA A 148 -2.56 -24.47 2.97
CA ALA A 148 -2.51 -25.22 1.72
C ALA A 148 -1.87 -26.60 1.90
N THR A 149 -0.79 -26.69 2.68
CA THR A 149 -0.13 -27.99 2.98
C THR A 149 -1.04 -28.89 3.83
N ASN A 150 -1.74 -28.33 4.82
CA ASN A 150 -2.67 -29.09 5.67
C ASN A 150 -3.92 -29.57 4.90
N ALA A 151 -4.27 -28.92 3.80
CA ALA A 151 -5.35 -29.37 2.92
C ALA A 151 -5.00 -30.60 2.07
N LEU A 152 -3.72 -31.02 2.03
CA LEU A 152 -3.30 -32.25 1.36
C LEU A 152 -3.89 -33.46 2.07
N SER A 153 -4.69 -34.26 1.37
CA SER A 153 -5.36 -35.41 2.00
C SER A 153 -4.42 -36.59 2.20
N ALA A 154 -4.63 -37.35 3.29
CA ALA A 154 -3.86 -38.57 3.55
C ALA A 154 -4.14 -39.66 2.51
N GLU A 155 -5.35 -39.68 1.93
CA GLU A 155 -5.74 -40.61 0.88
C GLU A 155 -4.88 -40.42 -0.38
N ARG A 156 -4.60 -39.16 -0.74
CA ARG A 156 -3.86 -38.84 -1.96
C ARG A 156 -2.34 -38.82 -1.76
N PHE A 157 -1.88 -38.33 -0.62
CA PHE A 157 -0.45 -38.05 -0.37
C PHE A 157 0.20 -39.01 0.64
N GLY A 158 -0.56 -39.90 1.26
CA GLY A 158 -0.06 -40.88 2.24
C GLY A 158 0.57 -40.24 3.48
N SER A 159 1.48 -40.97 4.15
CA SER A 159 2.15 -40.50 5.37
C SER A 159 3.22 -39.40 5.11
N VAL A 160 3.74 -39.31 3.90
CA VAL A 160 4.78 -38.32 3.55
C VAL A 160 4.29 -36.87 3.75
N ARG A 161 2.98 -36.64 3.69
CA ARG A 161 2.39 -35.30 3.87
C ARG A 161 2.71 -34.69 5.23
N GLU A 162 2.77 -35.49 6.31
CA GLU A 162 3.02 -34.99 7.66
C GLU A 162 4.45 -34.46 7.82
N ASP A 163 5.42 -35.15 7.28
CA ASP A 163 6.80 -34.75 7.26
C ASP A 163 7.02 -33.54 6.32
N PHE A 164 6.33 -33.54 5.18
CA PHE A 164 6.35 -32.40 4.28
C PHE A 164 5.67 -31.16 4.89
N ALA A 165 4.55 -31.31 5.59
CA ALA A 165 3.90 -30.22 6.28
C ALA A 165 4.81 -29.60 7.34
N ARG A 166 5.50 -30.44 8.11
CA ARG A 166 6.49 -29.98 9.09
C ARG A 166 7.65 -29.25 8.44
N PHE A 167 8.18 -29.74 7.33
CA PHE A 167 9.21 -29.07 6.55
C PHE A 167 8.79 -27.68 6.09
N VAL A 168 7.55 -27.52 5.57
CA VAL A 168 7.03 -26.22 5.14
C VAL A 168 6.82 -25.26 6.31
N GLU A 169 6.35 -25.75 7.45
CA GLU A 169 6.05 -24.94 8.62
C GLU A 169 7.29 -24.48 9.39
N GLU A 170 8.28 -25.35 9.57
CA GLU A 170 9.43 -25.14 10.45
C GLU A 170 10.67 -24.60 9.71
N GLU A 171 10.92 -25.08 8.49
CA GLU A 171 12.17 -24.79 7.78
C GLU A 171 12.05 -23.64 6.78
N VAL A 172 10.89 -23.40 6.18
CA VAL A 172 10.66 -22.25 5.30
C VAL A 172 10.61 -20.97 6.13
N LYS A 173 11.23 -19.90 5.65
CA LYS A 173 11.20 -18.58 6.28
C LYS A 173 10.28 -17.66 5.48
N TYR A 174 9.58 -16.80 6.21
CA TYR A 174 8.56 -15.90 5.67
C TYR A 174 8.80 -14.48 6.19
N PRO A 175 9.88 -13.79 5.78
CA PRO A 175 10.10 -12.42 6.21
C PRO A 175 8.95 -11.52 5.76
N SER A 176 8.46 -10.69 6.66
CA SER A 176 7.57 -9.60 6.29
C SER A 176 8.36 -8.46 5.65
N THR A 177 7.70 -7.72 4.76
CA THR A 177 8.28 -6.53 4.14
C THR A 177 7.31 -5.36 4.18
N MET A 178 7.84 -4.14 4.24
CA MET A 178 7.08 -2.93 3.97
C MET A 178 7.68 -2.24 2.75
N VAL A 179 6.86 -2.06 1.73
CA VAL A 179 7.23 -1.38 0.47
C VAL A 179 6.48 -0.05 0.40
N ASP A 180 7.20 1.02 0.05
CA ASP A 180 6.61 2.33 -0.10
C ASP A 180 7.21 3.08 -1.30
N ARG A 181 6.39 3.21 -2.34
CA ARG A 181 6.64 4.03 -3.52
C ARG A 181 5.30 4.28 -4.20
N ILE A 182 4.94 5.54 -4.41
CA ILE A 182 3.73 5.88 -5.15
C ILE A 182 3.93 5.54 -6.63
N THR A 183 3.10 4.65 -7.14
CA THR A 183 3.15 4.15 -8.52
C THR A 183 1.74 4.24 -9.11
N PRO A 184 1.38 5.38 -9.73
CA PRO A 184 0.07 5.55 -10.35
C PRO A 184 -0.07 4.66 -11.59
N ALA A 185 -1.31 4.46 -12.04
CA ALA A 185 -1.56 3.78 -13.31
C ALA A 185 -0.99 4.59 -14.47
N THR A 186 -0.26 3.92 -15.36
CA THR A 186 0.27 4.53 -16.58
C THR A 186 -0.87 4.86 -17.55
N SER A 187 -0.95 6.12 -17.96
CA SER A 187 -1.94 6.57 -18.94
C SER A 187 -1.44 6.38 -20.39
N PRO A 188 -2.33 6.31 -21.38
CA PRO A 188 -1.93 6.32 -22.80
C PRO A 188 -1.09 7.54 -23.17
N GLN A 189 -1.31 8.68 -22.50
CA GLN A 189 -0.53 9.90 -22.73
C GLN A 189 0.91 9.75 -22.22
N ASP A 190 1.14 9.05 -21.12
CA ASP A 190 2.50 8.80 -20.60
C ASP A 190 3.34 7.97 -21.59
N ILE A 191 2.72 7.00 -22.28
CA ILE A 191 3.38 6.21 -23.32
C ILE A 191 3.77 7.09 -24.51
N ILE A 192 2.87 7.98 -24.93
CA ILE A 192 3.11 8.92 -26.05
C ILE A 192 4.23 9.90 -25.67
N ASP A 193 4.16 10.48 -24.47
CA ASP A 193 5.15 11.44 -23.97
C ASP A 193 6.54 10.80 -23.85
N LEU A 194 6.62 9.56 -23.33
CA LEU A 194 7.87 8.80 -23.25
C LEU A 194 8.50 8.62 -24.62
N LYS A 195 7.72 8.12 -25.59
CA LYS A 195 8.20 7.92 -26.98
C LYS A 195 8.64 9.24 -27.61
N ALA A 196 7.84 10.29 -27.50
CA ALA A 196 8.14 11.59 -28.10
C ALA A 196 9.42 12.22 -27.53
N LYS A 197 9.66 12.07 -26.22
CA LYS A 197 10.78 12.70 -25.52
C LYS A 197 12.09 11.90 -25.64
N THR A 198 12.00 10.57 -25.57
CA THR A 198 13.17 9.68 -25.42
C THR A 198 13.43 8.79 -26.63
N GLY A 199 12.45 8.65 -27.54
CA GLY A 199 12.49 7.68 -28.63
C GLY A 199 12.25 6.23 -28.19
N ILE A 200 12.03 5.97 -26.89
CA ILE A 200 11.78 4.63 -26.36
C ILE A 200 10.35 4.22 -26.66
N GLU A 201 10.18 3.07 -27.29
CA GLU A 201 8.89 2.43 -27.50
C GLU A 201 8.71 1.35 -26.43
N ASP A 202 7.99 1.71 -25.37
CA ASP A 202 7.61 0.80 -24.30
C ASP A 202 6.09 0.72 -24.26
N GLU A 203 5.54 -0.48 -24.40
CA GLU A 203 4.10 -0.71 -24.35
C GLU A 203 3.55 -0.73 -22.91
N TRP A 204 4.44 -0.84 -21.91
CA TRP A 204 4.08 -0.97 -20.50
C TRP A 204 5.02 -0.23 -19.54
N PRO A 205 5.28 1.07 -19.76
CA PRO A 205 6.15 1.82 -18.87
C PRO A 205 5.51 1.95 -17.48
N VAL A 206 6.35 1.91 -16.44
CA VAL A 206 5.90 2.06 -15.05
C VAL A 206 6.25 3.46 -14.57
N MET A 207 5.21 4.27 -14.33
CA MET A 207 5.37 5.60 -13.74
C MET A 207 5.47 5.47 -12.23
N CYS A 208 6.42 6.16 -11.61
CA CYS A 208 6.57 6.17 -10.15
C CYS A 208 7.29 7.45 -9.68
N GLU A 209 7.11 7.76 -8.40
CA GLU A 209 7.86 8.83 -7.75
C GLU A 209 9.35 8.46 -7.54
N PRO A 210 10.26 9.44 -7.34
CA PRO A 210 11.66 9.17 -7.02
C PRO A 210 11.85 8.48 -5.66
N TYR A 211 10.98 8.79 -4.69
CA TYR A 211 11.05 8.20 -3.36
C TYR A 211 10.88 6.68 -3.42
N LYS A 212 11.69 5.98 -2.63
CA LYS A 212 11.61 4.53 -2.44
C LYS A 212 11.96 4.21 -0.99
N HIS A 213 11.18 3.34 -0.36
CA HIS A 213 11.46 2.84 0.97
C HIS A 213 11.10 1.36 1.02
N TRP A 214 12.08 0.54 1.33
CA TRP A 214 11.91 -0.90 1.44
C TRP A 214 12.49 -1.37 2.76
N VAL A 215 11.62 -1.87 3.64
CA VAL A 215 11.97 -2.44 4.93
C VAL A 215 11.71 -3.94 4.87
N VAL A 216 12.64 -4.74 5.35
CA VAL A 216 12.61 -6.20 5.23
C VAL A 216 13.04 -6.82 6.56
N GLU A 217 12.30 -7.79 7.06
CA GLU A 217 12.74 -8.60 8.18
C GLU A 217 13.96 -9.46 7.79
N ASP A 218 15.01 -9.40 8.59
CA ASP A 218 16.23 -10.19 8.34
C ASP A 218 16.07 -11.65 8.80
N ASN A 219 15.10 -12.34 8.19
CA ASN A 219 14.71 -13.71 8.51
C ASN A 219 14.70 -14.60 7.25
N PHE A 220 15.89 -15.03 6.83
CA PHE A 220 16.08 -15.81 5.61
C PHE A 220 16.58 -17.21 5.91
N VAL A 221 16.23 -18.19 5.05
CA VAL A 221 16.76 -19.55 5.14
C VAL A 221 18.30 -19.49 5.01
N ASP A 222 18.99 -20.02 6.02
CA ASP A 222 20.47 -20.00 6.13
C ASP A 222 21.08 -18.59 5.99
N GLY A 223 20.32 -17.52 6.25
CA GLY A 223 20.75 -16.12 6.06
C GLY A 223 21.05 -15.76 4.60
N ALA A 224 20.59 -16.57 3.64
CA ALA A 224 20.93 -16.42 2.23
C ALA A 224 20.09 -15.33 1.55
N ARG A 225 20.65 -14.12 1.48
CA ARG A 225 20.08 -12.97 0.77
C ARG A 225 21.17 -12.07 0.16
N PRO A 226 20.83 -11.25 -0.84
CA PRO A 226 21.73 -10.19 -1.29
C PRO A 226 21.96 -9.12 -0.21
N ALA A 227 23.02 -8.35 -0.32
CA ALA A 227 23.33 -7.24 0.56
C ALA A 227 22.52 -6.00 0.18
N TRP A 228 21.19 -6.07 0.33
CA TRP A 228 20.25 -5.00 -0.06
C TRP A 228 20.41 -3.71 0.74
N GLU A 229 20.96 -3.78 1.94
CA GLU A 229 21.34 -2.63 2.76
C GLU A 229 22.32 -1.69 2.03
N ARG A 230 23.13 -2.21 1.11
CA ARG A 230 24.07 -1.40 0.29
C ARG A 230 23.38 -0.54 -0.76
N VAL A 231 22.11 -0.82 -1.06
CA VAL A 231 21.29 -0.06 -2.02
C VAL A 231 20.08 0.60 -1.37
N GLY A 232 20.12 0.72 -0.03
CA GLY A 232 19.17 1.49 0.76
C GLY A 232 17.94 0.75 1.26
N ALA A 233 17.90 -0.60 1.18
CA ALA A 233 16.90 -1.35 1.92
C ALA A 233 17.23 -1.36 3.41
N LEU A 234 16.24 -1.23 4.26
CA LEU A 234 16.37 -1.29 5.70
C LEU A 234 16.08 -2.72 6.18
N LEU A 235 17.06 -3.35 6.79
CA LEU A 235 16.91 -4.68 7.39
C LEU A 235 16.65 -4.54 8.87
N VAL A 236 15.54 -5.12 9.32
CA VAL A 236 15.07 -4.97 10.71
C VAL A 236 14.69 -6.34 11.30
N PRO A 237 14.66 -6.46 12.61
CA PRO A 237 14.13 -7.67 13.27
C PRO A 237 12.60 -7.77 13.17
N ASP A 238 11.90 -6.64 13.01
CA ASP A 238 10.45 -6.54 12.98
C ASP A 238 10.02 -5.37 12.08
N VAL A 239 9.24 -5.65 11.05
CA VAL A 239 8.73 -4.64 10.10
C VAL A 239 7.53 -3.86 10.64
N ARG A 240 6.80 -4.41 11.62
CA ARG A 240 5.52 -3.86 12.09
C ARG A 240 5.54 -2.38 12.48
N PRO A 241 6.56 -1.83 13.18
CA PRO A 241 6.60 -0.39 13.48
C PRO A 241 6.64 0.48 12.22
N HIS A 242 7.42 0.09 11.22
CA HIS A 242 7.54 0.81 9.94
C HIS A 242 6.25 0.73 9.12
N GLU A 243 5.62 -0.44 9.13
CA GLU A 243 4.32 -0.65 8.49
C GLU A 243 3.25 0.23 9.14
N LEU A 244 3.17 0.24 10.47
CA LEU A 244 2.22 1.03 11.23
C LEU A 244 2.41 2.53 10.96
N MET A 245 3.64 3.01 10.96
CA MET A 245 3.99 4.40 10.62
C MET A 245 3.49 4.78 9.23
N LYS A 246 3.83 3.97 8.21
CA LYS A 246 3.38 4.22 6.83
C LYS A 246 1.87 4.22 6.71
N VAL A 247 1.24 3.19 7.25
CA VAL A 247 -0.20 2.97 7.13
C VAL A 247 -0.98 4.13 7.75
N ARG A 248 -0.59 4.57 8.94
CA ARG A 248 -1.29 5.66 9.64
C ARG A 248 -0.94 7.03 9.07
N LEU A 249 0.35 7.35 8.87
CA LEU A 249 0.75 8.69 8.42
C LEU A 249 0.54 8.90 6.90
N LEU A 250 0.74 7.88 6.06
CA LEU A 250 0.54 8.04 4.62
C LEU A 250 -0.88 7.64 4.19
N ASN A 251 -1.29 6.39 4.43
CA ASN A 251 -2.50 5.86 3.81
C ASN A 251 -3.78 6.50 4.39
N VAL A 252 -3.86 6.67 5.72
CA VAL A 252 -5.02 7.32 6.36
C VAL A 252 -5.10 8.80 5.98
N THR A 253 -3.96 9.51 6.01
CA THR A 253 -3.90 10.92 5.60
C THR A 253 -4.32 11.09 4.14
N HIS A 254 -3.92 10.18 3.27
CA HIS A 254 -4.33 10.17 1.86
C HIS A 254 -5.86 10.10 1.72
N SER A 255 -6.51 9.25 2.52
CA SER A 255 -7.98 9.14 2.51
C SER A 255 -8.67 10.37 3.11
N ALA A 256 -8.16 10.92 4.22
CA ALA A 256 -8.69 12.13 4.82
C ALA A 256 -8.58 13.34 3.88
N MET A 257 -7.46 13.44 3.14
CA MET A 257 -7.22 14.47 2.12
C MET A 257 -8.21 14.37 0.96
N CYS A 258 -8.44 13.14 0.50
CA CYS A 258 -9.18 12.86 -0.72
C CYS A 258 -10.59 13.44 -0.65
N TYR A 259 -11.37 13.14 0.37
CA TYR A 259 -12.75 13.62 0.46
C TYR A 259 -12.83 15.13 0.72
N ALA A 260 -11.97 15.66 1.59
CA ALA A 260 -11.89 17.10 1.80
C ALA A 260 -11.51 17.82 0.50
N GLY A 261 -10.52 17.31 -0.25
CA GLY A 261 -10.07 17.87 -1.52
C GLY A 261 -11.16 17.84 -2.61
N LEU A 262 -11.86 16.70 -2.76
CA LEU A 262 -12.96 16.58 -3.72
C LEU A 262 -14.10 17.57 -3.42
N LEU A 263 -14.43 17.76 -2.15
CA LEU A 263 -15.49 18.69 -1.73
C LEU A 263 -15.13 20.16 -1.93
N VAL A 264 -13.85 20.54 -1.90
CA VAL A 264 -13.40 21.89 -2.23
C VAL A 264 -13.07 22.09 -3.72
N GLY A 265 -13.34 21.07 -4.56
CA GLY A 265 -13.23 21.14 -6.01
C GLY A 265 -11.86 20.77 -6.59
N CYS A 266 -10.96 20.19 -5.82
CA CYS A 266 -9.69 19.65 -6.32
C CYS A 266 -9.91 18.34 -7.10
N THR A 267 -9.07 18.09 -8.09
CA THR A 267 -9.09 16.86 -8.90
C THR A 267 -7.92 15.94 -8.58
N HIS A 268 -6.75 16.54 -8.29
CA HIS A 268 -5.51 15.81 -8.08
C HIS A 268 -5.01 15.93 -6.63
N VAL A 269 -4.22 14.95 -6.23
CA VAL A 269 -3.59 14.88 -4.91
C VAL A 269 -2.75 16.12 -4.62
N HIS A 270 -1.92 16.57 -5.59
CA HIS A 270 -1.07 17.75 -5.41
C HIS A 270 -1.86 19.06 -5.27
N GLU A 271 -3.03 19.15 -5.91
CA GLU A 271 -3.93 20.31 -5.73
C GLU A 271 -4.52 20.34 -4.31
N ALA A 272 -4.99 19.18 -3.84
CA ALA A 272 -5.59 19.06 -2.51
C ALA A 272 -4.58 19.34 -1.40
N VAL A 273 -3.36 18.77 -1.48
CA VAL A 273 -2.34 18.96 -0.43
C VAL A 273 -1.80 20.40 -0.38
N THR A 274 -1.86 21.14 -1.48
CA THR A 274 -1.45 22.55 -1.54
C THR A 274 -2.61 23.52 -1.30
N HIS A 275 -3.85 23.02 -1.20
CA HIS A 275 -5.02 23.83 -0.94
C HIS A 275 -4.95 24.48 0.45
N GLN A 276 -5.25 25.80 0.52
CA GLN A 276 -5.08 26.62 1.72
C GLN A 276 -5.82 26.11 2.98
N MET A 277 -6.90 25.34 2.84
CA MET A 277 -7.67 24.75 3.94
C MET A 277 -7.32 23.29 4.19
N VAL A 278 -7.05 22.53 3.12
CA VAL A 278 -6.81 21.08 3.24
C VAL A 278 -5.45 20.82 3.88
N ARG A 279 -4.37 21.49 3.46
CA ARG A 279 -3.04 21.30 4.06
C ARG A 279 -2.98 21.51 5.58
N PRO A 280 -3.47 22.64 6.15
CA PRO A 280 -3.50 22.81 7.60
C PRO A 280 -4.37 21.78 8.33
N TYR A 281 -5.48 21.37 7.73
CA TYR A 281 -6.30 20.27 8.26
C TYR A 281 -5.49 18.99 8.38
N LEU A 282 -4.77 18.61 7.30
CA LEU A 282 -3.95 17.41 7.30
C LEU A 282 -2.82 17.48 8.33
N LYS A 283 -2.09 18.60 8.41
CA LYS A 283 -1.07 18.78 9.43
C LYS A 283 -1.62 18.56 10.83
N ARG A 284 -2.80 19.13 11.12
CA ARG A 284 -3.41 19.04 12.43
C ARG A 284 -3.87 17.62 12.79
N ILE A 285 -4.54 16.91 11.87
CA ILE A 285 -4.94 15.51 12.11
C ILE A 285 -3.71 14.60 12.25
N MET A 286 -2.69 14.79 11.43
CA MET A 286 -1.43 14.03 11.51
C MET A 286 -0.77 14.22 12.87
N THR A 287 -0.57 15.46 13.32
CA THR A 287 0.13 15.75 14.57
C THR A 287 -0.69 15.35 15.79
N ASN A 288 -1.97 15.74 15.86
CA ASN A 288 -2.74 15.65 17.09
C ASN A 288 -3.39 14.28 17.31
N GLU A 289 -3.68 13.55 16.23
CA GLU A 289 -4.43 12.31 16.33
C GLU A 289 -3.60 11.11 15.84
N ILE A 290 -3.00 11.20 14.66
CA ILE A 290 -2.24 10.07 14.08
C ILE A 290 -0.91 9.88 14.80
N THR A 291 -0.05 10.92 14.86
CA THR A 291 1.24 10.83 15.56
C THR A 291 1.04 10.50 17.04
N ALA A 292 0.04 11.09 17.68
CA ALA A 292 -0.27 10.79 19.08
C ALA A 292 -0.64 9.32 19.30
N SER A 293 -1.34 8.68 18.35
CA SER A 293 -1.63 7.24 18.40
C SER A 293 -0.38 6.38 18.22
N LEU A 294 0.56 6.81 17.36
CA LEU A 294 1.83 6.12 17.14
C LEU A 294 2.75 6.23 18.38
N VAL A 295 2.84 7.41 18.99
CA VAL A 295 3.66 7.62 20.20
C VAL A 295 3.15 6.76 21.37
N ALA A 296 1.84 6.51 21.44
CA ALA A 296 1.25 5.68 22.48
C ALA A 296 1.51 4.17 22.28
N ASP A 297 1.93 3.74 21.07
CA ASP A 297 2.20 2.33 20.78
C ASP A 297 3.64 1.96 21.23
N PRO A 298 3.79 0.97 22.16
CA PRO A 298 5.10 0.60 22.66
C PRO A 298 6.08 0.09 21.61
N THR A 299 5.59 -0.44 20.50
CA THR A 299 6.43 -0.97 19.40
C THR A 299 7.13 0.15 18.61
N MET A 300 6.65 1.39 18.73
CA MET A 300 7.14 2.55 18.00
C MET A 300 8.36 3.23 18.64
N SER A 301 8.83 2.77 19.80
CA SER A 301 9.87 3.46 20.62
C SER A 301 11.10 3.93 19.82
N GLU A 302 11.56 3.15 18.86
CA GLU A 302 12.73 3.48 18.03
C GLU A 302 12.43 4.51 16.94
N LEU A 303 11.16 4.66 16.52
CA LEU A 303 10.75 5.51 15.41
C LEU A 303 10.14 6.85 15.86
N ILE A 304 9.83 7.03 17.16
CA ILE A 304 9.14 8.22 17.67
C ILE A 304 9.82 9.51 17.23
N SER A 305 11.14 9.60 17.32
CA SER A 305 11.90 10.81 16.99
C SER A 305 11.83 11.20 15.51
N GLY A 306 11.48 10.26 14.62
CA GLY A 306 11.38 10.45 13.17
C GLY A 306 9.96 10.73 12.67
N LEU A 307 8.92 10.60 13.52
CA LEU A 307 7.52 10.68 13.08
C LEU A 307 7.14 12.01 12.43
N ASP A 308 7.57 13.13 13.02
CA ASP A 308 7.28 14.47 12.48
C ASP A 308 7.97 14.69 11.12
N ALA A 309 9.22 14.25 10.99
CA ALA A 309 9.96 14.35 9.74
C ALA A 309 9.30 13.47 8.64
N TYR A 310 8.83 12.27 9.02
CA TYR A 310 8.11 11.41 8.09
C TYR A 310 6.75 11.99 7.70
N ALA A 311 6.03 12.63 8.61
CA ALA A 311 4.77 13.31 8.32
C ALA A 311 4.95 14.44 7.30
N GLU A 312 5.98 15.30 7.47
CA GLU A 312 6.31 16.35 6.52
C GLU A 312 6.79 15.77 5.17
N LEU A 313 7.55 14.67 5.18
CA LEU A 313 7.95 13.96 3.97
C LEU A 313 6.73 13.45 3.18
N VAL A 314 5.73 12.88 3.85
CA VAL A 314 4.48 12.41 3.24
C VAL A 314 3.77 13.57 2.53
N LEU A 315 3.62 14.72 3.19
CA LEU A 315 2.99 15.89 2.58
C LEU A 315 3.77 16.39 1.35
N ARG A 316 5.10 16.44 1.41
CA ARG A 316 5.94 16.81 0.25
C ARG A 316 5.82 15.81 -0.90
N ARG A 317 5.69 14.52 -0.63
CA ARG A 317 5.46 13.51 -1.66
C ARG A 317 4.11 13.71 -2.36
N PHE A 318 3.09 14.11 -1.63
CA PHE A 318 1.77 14.44 -2.19
C PHE A 318 1.80 15.71 -3.06
N GLU A 319 2.73 16.64 -2.84
CA GLU A 319 2.91 17.84 -3.67
C GLU A 319 3.47 17.54 -5.07
N ASN A 320 3.93 16.32 -5.32
CA ASN A 320 4.58 15.98 -6.58
C ASN A 320 3.61 16.02 -7.78
N VAL A 321 3.62 17.11 -8.52
CA VAL A 321 2.78 17.33 -9.71
C VAL A 321 3.05 16.34 -10.85
N ALA A 322 4.23 15.73 -10.88
CA ALA A 322 4.61 14.77 -11.93
C ALA A 322 3.89 13.42 -11.78
N VAL A 323 3.48 13.06 -10.57
CA VAL A 323 2.76 11.80 -10.27
C VAL A 323 1.36 11.81 -10.86
N LYS A 324 0.71 12.97 -10.97
CA LYS A 324 -0.66 13.16 -11.53
C LYS A 324 -1.71 12.22 -10.93
N ASP A 325 -1.56 11.86 -9.65
CA ASP A 325 -2.51 10.99 -8.97
C ASP A 325 -3.84 11.71 -8.73
N THR A 326 -4.95 11.03 -9.01
CA THR A 326 -6.29 11.62 -8.90
C THR A 326 -6.95 11.30 -7.57
N LEU A 327 -7.70 12.26 -7.02
CA LEU A 327 -8.46 12.06 -5.80
C LEU A 327 -9.55 11.00 -5.97
N ASP A 328 -10.13 10.88 -7.17
CA ASP A 328 -11.11 9.82 -7.48
C ASP A 328 -10.52 8.41 -7.31
N ARG A 329 -9.26 8.21 -7.73
CA ARG A 329 -8.58 6.93 -7.53
C ARG A 329 -8.35 6.65 -6.03
N VAL A 330 -7.97 7.68 -5.29
CA VAL A 330 -7.74 7.56 -3.84
C VAL A 330 -9.05 7.25 -3.10
N ALA A 331 -10.17 7.80 -3.57
CA ALA A 331 -11.49 7.60 -2.98
C ALA A 331 -12.04 6.17 -3.12
N MET A 332 -11.49 5.35 -4.04
CA MET A 332 -12.03 4.02 -4.36
C MET A 332 -11.95 3.01 -3.23
N ASP A 333 -11.09 3.22 -2.22
CA ASP A 333 -10.86 2.26 -1.13
C ASP A 333 -11.16 2.84 0.26
N GLY A 334 -12.02 3.86 0.34
CA GLY A 334 -12.29 4.58 1.58
C GLY A 334 -12.79 3.70 2.72
N SER A 335 -13.77 2.83 2.44
CA SER A 335 -14.33 1.89 3.40
C SER A 335 -13.28 0.94 3.96
N GLU A 336 -12.45 0.36 3.10
CA GLU A 336 -11.41 -0.58 3.50
C GLU A 336 -10.28 0.12 4.27
N LYS A 337 -9.82 1.27 3.81
CA LYS A 337 -8.78 2.04 4.49
C LYS A 337 -9.24 2.51 5.88
N PHE A 338 -10.48 2.98 6.02
CA PHE A 338 -11.01 3.33 7.34
C PHE A 338 -11.14 2.09 8.23
N ARG A 339 -11.71 1.00 7.71
CA ARG A 339 -11.91 -0.25 8.45
C ARG A 339 -10.60 -0.82 8.99
N VAL A 340 -9.56 -0.87 8.15
CA VAL A 340 -8.29 -1.53 8.50
C VAL A 340 -7.40 -0.62 9.35
N GLN A 341 -7.45 0.68 9.15
CA GLN A 341 -6.43 1.62 9.64
C GLN A 341 -7.00 2.77 10.45
N GLY A 342 -7.98 3.50 9.90
CA GLY A 342 -8.54 4.68 10.56
C GLY A 342 -9.29 4.35 11.84
N ARG A 343 -10.03 3.24 11.84
CA ARG A 343 -10.79 2.78 13.00
C ARG A 343 -9.93 2.55 14.23
N ALA A 344 -8.74 1.98 14.07
CA ALA A 344 -7.82 1.73 15.18
C ALA A 344 -7.37 3.04 15.85
N VAL A 345 -6.99 4.06 15.05
CA VAL A 345 -6.59 5.37 15.58
C VAL A 345 -7.71 6.03 16.37
N VAL A 346 -8.95 5.96 15.87
CA VAL A 346 -10.12 6.49 16.58
C VAL A 346 -10.36 5.75 17.91
N MET A 347 -10.34 4.41 17.88
CA MET A 347 -10.57 3.60 19.09
C MET A 347 -9.50 3.85 20.16
N GLU A 348 -8.23 3.90 19.77
CA GLU A 348 -7.14 4.25 20.69
C GLU A 348 -7.28 5.67 21.23
N GLY A 349 -7.64 6.63 20.37
CA GLY A 349 -7.90 8.01 20.82
C GLY A 349 -9.01 8.10 21.84
N LEU A 350 -10.11 7.38 21.63
CA LEU A 350 -11.24 7.34 22.57
C LEU A 350 -10.87 6.64 23.89
N ALA A 351 -10.11 5.55 23.82
CA ALA A 351 -9.66 4.82 25.00
C ALA A 351 -8.72 5.65 25.89
N ASP A 352 -7.90 6.50 25.27
CA ASP A 352 -6.95 7.39 25.95
C ASP A 352 -7.53 8.80 26.24
N GLU A 353 -8.83 8.99 26.06
CA GLU A 353 -9.51 10.28 26.21
C GLU A 353 -8.91 11.41 25.35
N ARG A 354 -8.25 11.06 24.24
CA ARG A 354 -7.70 12.03 23.26
C ARG A 354 -8.79 12.51 22.30
N SER A 355 -8.58 13.69 21.73
CA SER A 355 -9.47 14.20 20.68
C SER A 355 -9.44 13.30 19.44
N VAL A 356 -10.62 13.01 18.89
CA VAL A 356 -10.81 12.30 17.60
C VAL A 356 -11.60 13.17 16.62
N ARG A 357 -11.60 14.50 16.84
CA ARG A 357 -12.39 15.45 16.04
C ARG A 357 -11.95 15.48 14.58
N GLY A 358 -10.65 15.35 14.31
CA GLY A 358 -10.13 15.32 12.92
C GLY A 358 -10.60 14.08 12.16
N PHE A 359 -10.66 12.92 12.84
CA PHE A 359 -11.26 11.72 12.26
C PHE A 359 -12.77 11.81 12.12
N ALA A 360 -13.46 12.46 13.05
CA ALA A 360 -14.89 12.74 12.91
C ALA A 360 -15.16 13.61 11.67
N LEU A 361 -14.34 14.63 11.45
CA LEU A 361 -14.40 15.48 10.25
C LEU A 361 -14.04 14.70 8.97
N PHE A 362 -13.06 13.80 9.03
CA PHE A 362 -12.75 12.89 7.91
C PHE A 362 -13.99 12.07 7.53
N VAL A 363 -14.63 11.43 8.50
CA VAL A 363 -15.83 10.61 8.26
C VAL A 363 -17.00 11.47 7.78
N ALA A 364 -17.17 12.68 8.31
CA ALA A 364 -18.20 13.62 7.88
C ALA A 364 -18.00 14.08 6.42
N THR A 365 -16.76 14.39 6.01
CA THR A 365 -16.46 14.74 4.60
C THR A 365 -16.70 13.55 3.67
N TRP A 366 -16.34 12.33 4.08
CA TRP A 366 -16.62 11.12 3.34
C TRP A 366 -18.12 10.88 3.19
N ALA A 367 -18.89 10.98 4.28
CA ALA A 367 -20.34 10.86 4.30
C ALA A 367 -21.00 11.87 3.33
N HIS A 368 -20.54 13.12 3.37
CA HIS A 368 -21.07 14.18 2.50
C HIS A 368 -20.72 13.94 1.03
N PHE A 369 -19.51 13.45 0.72
CA PHE A 369 -19.12 13.02 -0.62
C PHE A 369 -20.06 11.91 -1.16
N LEU A 370 -20.30 10.86 -0.35
CA LEU A 370 -21.20 9.76 -0.73
C LEU A 370 -22.63 10.24 -0.94
N LYS A 371 -23.15 11.10 -0.05
CA LYS A 371 -24.47 11.71 -0.18
C LYS A 371 -24.60 12.41 -1.53
N LYS A 372 -23.67 13.32 -1.86
CA LYS A 372 -23.66 14.04 -3.14
C LYS A 372 -23.57 13.12 -4.35
N ALA A 373 -22.71 12.10 -4.29
CA ALA A 373 -22.58 11.14 -5.40
C ALA A 373 -23.90 10.42 -5.68
N VAL A 374 -24.59 9.94 -4.62
CA VAL A 374 -25.88 9.27 -4.77
C VAL A 374 -26.98 10.22 -5.26
N GLU A 375 -27.06 11.45 -4.72
CA GLU A 375 -28.01 12.48 -5.16
C GLU A 375 -27.83 12.86 -6.63
N ASN A 376 -26.60 12.92 -7.12
CA ASN A 376 -26.28 13.19 -8.53
C ASN A 376 -26.50 11.97 -9.45
N GLY A 377 -26.72 10.78 -8.90
CA GLY A 377 -26.82 9.53 -9.67
C GLY A 377 -25.44 9.00 -10.11
N ASP A 378 -24.36 9.46 -9.49
CA ASP A 378 -23.01 9.00 -9.78
C ASP A 378 -22.79 7.60 -9.21
N LYS A 379 -21.99 6.80 -9.92
CA LYS A 379 -21.61 5.48 -9.43
C LYS A 379 -20.51 5.60 -8.35
N VAL A 380 -20.84 5.26 -7.12
CA VAL A 380 -19.85 5.14 -6.04
C VAL A 380 -18.86 4.02 -6.37
N LYS A 381 -17.57 4.36 -6.38
CA LYS A 381 -16.46 3.41 -6.57
C LYS A 381 -15.79 3.20 -5.22
N ASP A 382 -16.15 2.13 -4.54
CA ASP A 382 -15.59 1.76 -3.23
C ASP A 382 -15.62 0.24 -3.09
N ALA A 383 -14.72 -0.33 -2.28
CA ALA A 383 -14.68 -1.77 -2.02
C ALA A 383 -16.02 -2.28 -1.44
N SER A 384 -16.69 -1.46 -0.62
CA SER A 384 -18.01 -1.72 -0.03
C SER A 384 -19.09 -0.79 -0.60
N ALA A 385 -18.98 -0.42 -1.90
CA ALA A 385 -19.83 0.59 -2.55
C ALA A 385 -21.32 0.44 -2.23
N GLN A 386 -21.84 -0.79 -2.27
CA GLN A 386 -23.25 -1.08 -2.02
C GLN A 386 -23.64 -0.75 -0.58
N LEU A 387 -22.80 -1.08 0.40
CA LEU A 387 -23.06 -0.84 1.82
C LEU A 387 -22.99 0.65 2.16
N VAL A 388 -21.97 1.36 1.65
CA VAL A 388 -21.77 2.78 2.00
C VAL A 388 -22.66 3.74 1.21
N SER A 389 -23.23 3.33 0.06
CA SER A 389 -24.13 4.16 -0.73
C SER A 389 -25.62 3.97 -0.38
N ALA A 390 -26.02 2.79 0.09
CA ALA A 390 -27.41 2.49 0.44
C ALA A 390 -28.03 3.49 1.44
N PRO A 391 -27.33 3.96 2.49
CA PRO A 391 -27.83 4.96 3.44
C PRO A 391 -28.30 6.27 2.81
N TRP A 392 -27.76 6.65 1.67
CA TRP A 392 -28.04 7.92 0.99
C TRP A 392 -29.17 7.85 -0.04
N THR A 393 -29.74 6.68 -0.25
CA THR A 393 -30.94 6.54 -1.09
C THR A 393 -32.18 7.13 -0.41
N VAL A 394 -33.25 7.35 -1.18
CA VAL A 394 -34.49 8.00 -0.68
C VAL A 394 -35.05 7.38 0.61
N ASN A 395 -34.84 6.08 0.83
CA ASN A 395 -35.32 5.35 2.02
C ASN A 395 -34.17 4.85 2.89
N GLY A 396 -32.96 5.37 2.71
CA GLY A 396 -31.73 4.78 3.26
C GLY A 396 -31.39 5.19 4.70
N GLY A 397 -32.02 6.22 5.27
CA GLY A 397 -31.80 6.65 6.65
C GLY A 397 -30.65 7.64 6.87
N GLY A 398 -29.90 8.04 5.84
CA GLY A 398 -28.91 9.10 5.90
C GLY A 398 -27.69 8.78 6.76
N LEU A 399 -27.18 9.79 7.47
CA LEU A 399 -25.95 9.69 8.26
C LEU A 399 -26.03 8.60 9.34
N GLU A 400 -27.14 8.46 10.03
CA GLU A 400 -27.28 7.46 11.09
C GLU A 400 -27.15 6.03 10.52
N ALA A 401 -27.83 5.75 9.40
CA ALA A 401 -27.72 4.45 8.73
C ALA A 401 -26.31 4.21 8.13
N PHE A 402 -25.61 5.28 7.72
CA PHE A 402 -24.21 5.16 7.28
C PHE A 402 -23.29 4.76 8.43
N LEU A 403 -23.45 5.38 9.60
CA LEU A 403 -22.67 5.04 10.79
C LEU A 403 -23.03 3.66 11.38
N ASP A 404 -24.18 3.10 11.05
CA ASP A 404 -24.60 1.74 11.43
C ASP A 404 -23.96 0.63 10.58
N VAL A 405 -23.16 0.96 9.56
CA VAL A 405 -22.46 -0.06 8.74
C VAL A 405 -21.35 -0.71 9.54
N GLU A 406 -21.68 -1.77 10.27
CA GLU A 406 -20.74 -2.47 11.18
C GLU A 406 -19.51 -3.03 10.47
N GLU A 407 -19.63 -3.44 9.20
CA GLU A 407 -18.50 -3.91 8.40
C GLU A 407 -17.40 -2.83 8.28
N VAL A 408 -17.78 -1.57 8.28
CA VAL A 408 -16.84 -0.43 8.17
C VAL A 408 -16.47 0.10 9.54
N PHE A 409 -17.46 0.40 10.38
CA PHE A 409 -17.25 1.11 11.64
C PHE A 409 -17.00 0.18 12.84
N GLY A 410 -17.42 -1.09 12.75
CA GLY A 410 -17.28 -2.05 13.85
C GLY A 410 -17.89 -1.52 15.14
N VAL A 411 -17.16 -1.59 16.24
CA VAL A 411 -17.62 -1.10 17.56
C VAL A 411 -17.88 0.42 17.58
N LEU A 412 -17.32 1.20 16.68
CA LEU A 412 -17.59 2.64 16.57
C LEU A 412 -19.03 2.92 16.14
N ALA A 413 -19.68 1.97 15.45
CA ALA A 413 -21.10 2.06 15.09
C ALA A 413 -22.01 2.22 16.31
N GLN A 414 -21.58 1.74 17.50
CA GLN A 414 -22.33 1.82 18.75
C GLN A 414 -21.75 2.88 19.72
N HIS A 415 -20.69 3.62 19.31
CA HIS A 415 -20.01 4.56 20.21
C HIS A 415 -20.64 5.96 20.11
N GLU A 416 -21.53 6.32 21.05
CA GLU A 416 -22.30 7.58 21.04
C GLU A 416 -21.42 8.83 20.90
N GLY A 417 -20.28 8.90 21.60
CA GLY A 417 -19.37 10.05 21.55
C GLY A 417 -18.78 10.27 20.17
N PHE A 418 -18.38 9.17 19.47
CA PHE A 418 -17.87 9.25 18.10
C PHE A 418 -18.98 9.63 17.12
N ARG A 419 -20.15 8.97 17.18
CA ARG A 419 -21.31 9.28 16.34
C ARG A 419 -21.73 10.75 16.47
N SER A 420 -21.82 11.26 17.71
CA SER A 420 -22.16 12.67 17.96
C SER A 420 -21.11 13.64 17.42
N ALA A 421 -19.82 13.26 17.47
CA ALA A 421 -18.75 14.07 16.89
C ALA A 421 -18.86 14.11 15.34
N VAL A 422 -19.10 12.98 14.69
CA VAL A 422 -19.31 12.92 13.23
C VAL A 422 -20.56 13.70 12.82
N ALA A 423 -21.68 13.52 13.52
CA ALA A 423 -22.93 14.23 13.23
C ALA A 423 -22.75 15.75 13.29
N ARG A 424 -22.03 16.24 14.31
CA ARG A 424 -21.73 17.69 14.43
C ARG A 424 -20.93 18.21 13.24
N GLU A 425 -19.84 17.56 12.86
CA GLU A 425 -19.02 17.99 11.74
C GLU A 425 -19.81 17.88 10.41
N PHE A 426 -20.69 16.87 10.28
CA PHE A 426 -21.56 16.71 9.11
C PHE A 426 -22.60 17.85 9.03
N ASP A 427 -23.25 18.20 10.14
CA ASP A 427 -24.20 19.31 10.20
C ASP A 427 -23.52 20.66 9.95
N ASP A 428 -22.30 20.86 10.44
CA ASP A 428 -21.49 22.05 10.18
C ASP A 428 -21.17 22.17 8.67
N ILE A 429 -20.87 21.06 8.00
CA ILE A 429 -20.68 21.04 6.52
C ILE A 429 -21.97 21.41 5.79
N GLU A 430 -23.12 20.87 6.19
CA GLU A 430 -24.43 21.17 5.58
C GLU A 430 -24.82 22.65 5.77
N GLN A 431 -24.53 23.23 6.93
CA GLN A 431 -24.95 24.61 7.26
C GLN A 431 -23.98 25.67 6.74
N SER A 432 -22.70 25.42 6.82
CA SER A 432 -21.64 26.44 6.60
C SER A 432 -20.72 26.11 5.43
N GLY A 433 -20.79 24.92 4.89
CA GLY A 433 -19.92 24.42 3.85
C GLY A 433 -18.60 23.84 4.38
N VAL A 434 -17.96 23.03 3.54
CA VAL A 434 -16.76 22.28 3.92
C VAL A 434 -15.58 23.17 4.31
N GLU A 435 -15.35 24.28 3.59
CA GLU A 435 -14.22 25.19 3.88
C GLU A 435 -14.34 25.84 5.27
N ALA A 436 -15.55 26.30 5.63
CA ALA A 436 -15.80 26.90 6.94
C ALA A 436 -15.64 25.88 8.07
N THR A 437 -16.07 24.62 7.86
CA THR A 437 -15.90 23.53 8.82
C THR A 437 -14.43 23.16 9.00
N LEU A 438 -13.66 23.07 7.90
CA LEU A 438 -12.20 22.88 7.96
C LEU A 438 -11.52 24.00 8.75
N LEU A 439 -11.88 25.26 8.52
CA LEU A 439 -11.38 26.40 9.32
C LEU A 439 -11.71 26.27 10.79
N GLY A 440 -12.95 25.90 11.13
CA GLY A 440 -13.38 25.66 12.51
C GLY A 440 -12.56 24.57 13.22
N TYR A 441 -12.14 23.54 12.48
CA TYR A 441 -11.23 22.53 12.99
C TYR A 441 -9.80 23.07 13.15
N ILE A 442 -9.27 23.76 12.14
CA ILE A 442 -7.89 24.27 12.14
C ILE A 442 -7.63 25.24 13.28
N PHE A 443 -8.55 26.17 13.54
CA PHE A 443 -8.38 27.23 14.55
C PHE A 443 -8.96 26.89 15.93
N GLY A 444 -9.57 25.71 16.07
CA GLY A 444 -10.10 25.27 17.37
C GLY A 444 -11.38 26.00 17.79
N ALA A 445 -12.04 26.73 16.86
CA ALA A 445 -13.33 27.36 17.13
C ALA A 445 -14.40 26.28 17.28
N GLY A 446 -14.80 26.02 18.52
CA GLY A 446 -16.06 25.35 18.83
C GLY A 446 -17.17 26.36 18.64
N ASN A 447 -18.28 25.97 17.98
CA ASN A 447 -19.50 26.72 17.71
C ASN A 447 -19.73 27.92 18.64
N ASN A 448 -19.29 29.12 18.28
CA ASN A 448 -19.90 30.36 18.72
C ASN A 448 -19.50 31.52 17.78
N SER A 449 -20.52 31.98 17.06
CA SER A 449 -20.65 33.26 16.36
C SER A 449 -19.89 33.44 15.01
N ASN A 450 -20.65 33.94 14.02
CA ASN A 450 -20.22 34.42 12.69
C ASN A 450 -19.12 35.50 12.71
N GLY A 451 -18.75 36.02 13.88
CA GLY A 451 -17.68 37.02 14.06
C GLY A 451 -16.28 36.42 14.05
N ASP A 452 -16.12 35.19 14.50
CA ASP A 452 -14.79 34.53 14.58
C ASP A 452 -14.31 33.99 13.23
N LEU A 453 -15.23 33.60 12.34
CA LEU A 453 -14.91 33.14 10.98
C LEU A 453 -14.30 34.25 10.11
N ALA A 454 -14.76 35.51 10.26
CA ALA A 454 -14.20 36.64 9.51
C ALA A 454 -12.77 37.01 9.96
N ASN A 455 -12.43 36.76 11.22
CA ASN A 455 -11.09 36.91 11.76
C ASN A 455 -10.20 35.70 11.37
N ALA A 456 -10.72 34.51 11.36
CA ALA A 456 -10.02 33.31 10.91
C ALA A 456 -9.58 33.40 9.44
N HIS A 457 -10.41 33.94 8.55
CA HIS A 457 -10.03 34.21 7.15
C HIS A 457 -8.85 35.21 7.00
N ARG A 458 -8.75 36.17 7.91
CA ARG A 458 -7.59 37.11 7.94
C ARG A 458 -6.31 36.44 8.47
N ASP A 459 -6.45 35.50 9.38
CA ASP A 459 -5.31 34.78 9.96
C ASP A 459 -4.78 33.69 9.03
N VAL A 460 -5.59 33.10 8.15
CA VAL A 460 -5.11 32.18 7.09
C VAL A 460 -4.15 32.86 6.14
N SER A 461 -4.46 34.11 5.73
CA SER A 461 -3.55 34.89 4.88
C SER A 461 -2.23 35.26 5.59
N ARG A 462 -2.24 35.38 6.92
CA ARG A 462 -1.02 35.59 7.73
C ARG A 462 -0.23 34.31 7.96
N VAL A 463 -0.93 33.18 8.16
CA VAL A 463 -0.30 31.86 8.35
C VAL A 463 0.30 31.37 7.04
N SER A 464 -0.38 31.53 5.89
CA SER A 464 0.22 31.20 4.59
C SER A 464 1.43 32.08 4.26
N GLY A 465 1.43 33.37 4.64
CA GLY A 465 2.57 34.25 4.52
C GLY A 465 3.75 33.88 5.43
N SER A 466 3.50 33.35 6.64
CA SER A 466 4.57 32.90 7.54
C SER A 466 5.09 31.49 7.20
N PHE A 467 4.34 30.66 6.50
CA PHE A 467 4.85 29.39 5.98
C PHE A 467 5.81 29.57 4.80
N HIS A 468 5.64 30.60 3.96
CA HIS A 468 6.65 30.98 2.96
C HIS A 468 7.94 31.55 3.58
N ALA A 469 7.88 32.13 4.77
CA ALA A 469 9.05 32.69 5.46
C ALA A 469 9.89 31.61 6.21
N LEU A 470 9.37 30.39 6.38
CA LEU A 470 10.11 29.25 6.93
C LEU A 470 10.78 28.38 5.85
N ASP A 471 10.44 28.59 4.57
CA ASP A 471 11.08 27.93 3.43
C ASP A 471 12.46 28.53 3.07
N GLU A 472 12.86 29.65 3.71
CA GLU A 472 14.20 30.26 3.57
C GLU A 472 15.23 29.76 4.60
N VAL A 473 15.09 28.57 5.14
CA VAL A 473 16.20 27.89 5.80
C VAL A 473 17.04 27.26 4.69
N CYS A 474 18.15 27.93 4.39
CA CYS A 474 19.20 27.59 3.45
C CYS A 474 19.36 26.09 3.23
N ILE A 475 18.91 25.61 2.09
CA ILE A 475 19.47 24.44 1.45
C ILE A 475 20.73 24.94 0.74
N PRO A 476 21.92 24.40 0.99
CA PRO A 476 23.09 24.73 0.18
C PRO A 476 22.80 24.36 -1.28
N GLU A 477 23.06 25.28 -2.19
CA GLU A 477 22.79 25.20 -3.63
C GLU A 477 23.68 24.17 -4.36
N GLU A 478 24.34 23.25 -3.67
CA GLU A 478 25.21 22.18 -4.22
C GLU A 478 24.95 20.83 -3.55
N ALA A 479 23.72 20.31 -3.66
CA ALA A 479 23.48 18.87 -3.46
C ALA A 479 23.28 18.24 -4.84
N GLN A 480 24.23 17.43 -5.24
CA GLN A 480 24.13 16.59 -6.45
C GLN A 480 22.93 15.63 -6.32
N PRO A 481 22.28 15.23 -7.42
CA PRO A 481 21.02 14.46 -7.39
C PRO A 481 21.12 13.04 -6.79
N ASP A 482 22.25 12.64 -6.23
CA ASP A 482 22.49 11.33 -5.65
C ASP A 482 22.46 11.28 -4.11
N GLU A 483 22.30 12.41 -3.42
CA GLU A 483 22.06 12.36 -1.98
C GLU A 483 20.57 12.25 -1.69
N ALA A 484 20.04 11.00 -1.87
CA ALA A 484 18.88 10.56 -1.14
C ALA A 484 19.09 10.93 0.33
N VAL A 485 18.10 11.64 0.92
CA VAL A 485 18.05 11.87 2.36
C VAL A 485 18.27 10.51 3.02
N ALA A 486 19.50 10.25 3.39
CA ALA A 486 19.85 9.12 4.24
C ALA A 486 19.07 9.35 5.53
N PHE A 487 18.20 8.42 5.90
CA PHE A 487 17.82 8.28 7.29
C PHE A 487 19.13 8.16 8.05
N VAL A 488 19.43 9.17 8.86
CA VAL A 488 20.59 9.15 9.75
C VAL A 488 20.40 7.90 10.60
N PRO A 489 21.30 6.91 10.56
CA PRO A 489 21.30 5.86 11.56
C PRO A 489 21.49 6.56 12.89
N LEU A 490 20.60 6.34 13.84
CA LEU A 490 20.82 6.69 15.23
C LEU A 490 22.09 5.93 15.65
N GLU A 491 23.22 6.61 15.70
CA GLU A 491 24.37 6.12 16.45
C GLU A 491 23.97 6.03 17.92
N ALA A 492 24.29 4.88 18.51
CA ALA A 492 23.95 4.43 19.83
C ALA A 492 24.41 5.38 20.97
#